data_56913575ec2fcb03eaa56b48fb45c98a
#
_entry.id   56913575ec2fcb03eaa56b48fb45c98a
#
_cell.length_a   1.000
_cell.length_b   1.000
_cell.length_c   1.000
_cell.angle_alpha   90.00
_cell.angle_beta   90.00
_cell.angle_gamma   90.00
#
_symmetry.space_group_name_H-M   'P 1'
#
loop_
_entity.id
_entity.type
_entity.pdbx_description
1 polymer ?
#
loop_
_entity_poly.entity_id
_entity_poly.type
_entity_poly.pdbx_seq_one_letter_code
_entity_poly.pdbx_strand_id
1 'polypeptide(L)'
;MRIGLYGGSFNPVHLGHVGIAKRAIADLALDKLIVIPANVSPFKTEQPMPWERVELVKAVFRDIEKTIVDLREIERGGTSYAIDTVRQIVAENPGAELYFVIGEDSVEGLPRWKDIEELKKLCTFKSYPRTPESSTAIRKLFEDAGVVLNPDEKIVKVVRDGLIRKGGYCPCRLPKNPEFFCPCDEFKGQLADPAFHGLCHCRLYLKP
;
A
#
# COMPACT_ATOMS: atom_id res chain seq x y z
N MET A 1 18.45 -9.52 15.84
CA MET A 1 17.96 -8.76 14.67
C MET A 1 16.48 -8.51 14.85
N ARG A 2 16.04 -7.25 14.68
CA ARG A 2 14.63 -6.84 14.78
C ARG A 2 14.04 -6.66 13.39
N ILE A 3 13.02 -7.43 13.05
CA ILE A 3 12.38 -7.41 11.73
C ILE A 3 10.92 -6.99 11.86
N GLY A 4 10.55 -5.95 11.15
CA GLY A 4 9.16 -5.56 10.98
C GLY A 4 8.52 -6.26 9.77
N LEU A 5 7.30 -6.73 9.92
CA LEU A 5 6.48 -7.31 8.86
C LEU A 5 5.29 -6.39 8.61
N TYR A 6 5.20 -5.79 7.44
CA TYR A 6 4.12 -4.86 7.10
C TYR A 6 3.30 -5.42 5.94
N GLY A 7 2.30 -6.22 6.29
CA GLY A 7 1.36 -6.80 5.35
C GLY A 7 0.23 -5.84 4.97
N GLY A 8 -0.22 -5.90 3.74
CA GLY A 8 -1.36 -5.09 3.30
C GLY A 8 -1.77 -5.30 1.85
N SER A 9 -3.00 -4.91 1.52
CA SER A 9 -3.47 -4.91 0.12
C SER A 9 -2.78 -3.82 -0.71
N PHE A 10 -2.43 -2.67 -0.10
CA PHE A 10 -1.83 -1.50 -0.77
C PHE A 10 -2.57 -1.12 -2.07
N ASN A 11 -3.89 -1.01 -2.00
CA ASN A 11 -4.77 -0.85 -3.16
C ASN A 11 -5.64 0.42 -3.07
N PRO A 12 -5.07 1.58 -3.49
CA PRO A 12 -3.68 1.82 -3.82
C PRO A 12 -2.79 2.02 -2.59
N VAL A 13 -1.47 1.96 -2.79
CA VAL A 13 -0.51 2.49 -1.81
C VAL A 13 -0.67 4.01 -1.71
N HIS A 14 -0.52 4.57 -0.49
CA HIS A 14 -0.65 6.01 -0.23
C HIS A 14 0.33 6.47 0.87
N LEU A 15 0.44 7.77 1.09
CA LEU A 15 1.38 8.34 2.06
C LEU A 15 1.18 7.86 3.49
N GLY A 16 -0.05 7.50 3.88
CA GLY A 16 -0.32 6.86 5.17
C GLY A 16 0.47 5.57 5.37
N HIS A 17 0.59 4.74 4.32
CA HIS A 17 1.43 3.54 4.40
C HIS A 17 2.92 3.88 4.57
N VAL A 18 3.39 4.91 3.86
CA VAL A 18 4.79 5.42 3.99
C VAL A 18 5.05 5.93 5.41
N GLY A 19 4.10 6.68 5.96
CA GLY A 19 4.17 7.21 7.33
C GLY A 19 4.27 6.11 8.38
N ILE A 20 3.42 5.08 8.29
CA ILE A 20 3.46 3.91 9.18
C ILE A 20 4.80 3.19 9.07
N ALA A 21 5.29 2.94 7.86
CA ALA A 21 6.58 2.25 7.65
C ALA A 21 7.74 2.99 8.31
N LYS A 22 7.86 4.30 8.08
CA LYS A 22 8.92 5.14 8.67
C LYS A 22 8.85 5.18 10.20
N ARG A 23 7.64 5.33 10.76
CA ARG A 23 7.43 5.32 12.20
C ARG A 23 7.77 3.97 12.82
N ALA A 24 7.33 2.86 12.21
CA ALA A 24 7.64 1.53 12.71
C ALA A 24 9.14 1.25 12.73
N ILE A 25 9.89 1.67 11.70
CA ILE A 25 11.36 1.53 11.66
C ILE A 25 11.99 2.28 12.83
N ALA A 26 11.57 3.51 13.09
CA ALA A 26 12.12 4.35 14.14
C ALA A 26 11.73 3.85 15.55
N ASP A 27 10.43 3.69 15.80
CA ASP A 27 9.88 3.38 17.14
C ASP A 27 10.32 1.99 17.65
N LEU A 28 10.45 1.03 16.74
CA LEU A 28 10.84 -0.35 17.07
C LEU A 28 12.34 -0.60 16.89
N ALA A 29 13.10 0.42 16.50
CA ALA A 29 14.53 0.31 16.16
C ALA A 29 14.79 -0.89 15.24
N LEU A 30 14.01 -1.01 14.15
CA LEU A 30 14.11 -2.14 13.24
C LEU A 30 15.44 -2.15 12.49
N ASP A 31 16.01 -3.33 12.37
CA ASP A 31 17.13 -3.58 11.45
C ASP A 31 16.61 -3.69 10.00
N LYS A 32 15.37 -4.22 9.83
CA LYS A 32 14.74 -4.45 8.53
C LYS A 32 13.23 -4.36 8.64
N LEU A 33 12.58 -3.73 7.66
CA LEU A 33 11.14 -3.77 7.45
C LEU A 33 10.84 -4.52 6.14
N ILE A 34 10.02 -5.54 6.22
CA ILE A 34 9.56 -6.33 5.08
C ILE A 34 8.13 -5.91 4.77
N VAL A 35 7.93 -5.24 3.64
CA VAL A 35 6.61 -4.86 3.12
C VAL A 35 6.09 -5.99 2.25
N ILE A 36 4.91 -6.53 2.59
CA ILE A 36 4.38 -7.75 2.00
C ILE A 36 3.01 -7.45 1.37
N PRO A 37 2.97 -7.21 0.04
CA PRO A 37 1.69 -7.06 -0.66
C PRO A 37 0.92 -8.38 -0.65
N ALA A 38 -0.30 -8.35 -0.10
CA ALA A 38 -1.19 -9.50 -0.11
C ALA A 38 -1.61 -9.84 -1.55
N ASN A 39 -1.69 -11.11 -1.90
CA ASN A 39 -2.29 -11.54 -3.18
C ASN A 39 -3.80 -11.34 -3.12
N VAL A 40 -4.50 -12.15 -2.35
CA VAL A 40 -5.94 -12.01 -2.08
C VAL A 40 -6.13 -11.92 -0.57
N SER A 41 -6.68 -10.80 -0.08
CA SER A 41 -6.98 -10.64 1.34
C SER A 41 -8.17 -11.51 1.72
N PRO A 42 -8.12 -12.30 2.82
CA PRO A 42 -9.25 -13.13 3.27
C PRO A 42 -10.46 -12.30 3.75
N PHE A 43 -10.27 -11.00 3.95
CA PHE A 43 -11.30 -10.10 4.50
C PHE A 43 -11.83 -9.08 3.49
N LYS A 44 -11.38 -9.15 2.22
CA LYS A 44 -11.68 -8.12 1.23
C LYS A 44 -12.06 -8.76 -0.11
N THR A 45 -13.17 -8.29 -0.66
CA THR A 45 -13.65 -8.65 -2.00
C THR A 45 -13.32 -7.56 -3.03
N GLU A 46 -12.37 -6.68 -2.70
CA GLU A 46 -12.08 -5.48 -3.47
C GLU A 46 -11.49 -5.78 -4.84
N GLN A 47 -12.00 -5.10 -5.85
CA GLN A 47 -11.37 -5.06 -7.17
C GLN A 47 -10.03 -4.31 -7.08
N PRO A 48 -8.95 -4.80 -7.72
CA PRO A 48 -7.72 -4.04 -7.81
C PRO A 48 -7.92 -2.74 -8.57
N MET A 49 -7.19 -1.69 -8.19
CA MET A 49 -7.09 -0.47 -8.99
C MET A 49 -6.63 -0.83 -10.42
N PRO A 50 -7.09 -0.09 -11.47
CA PRO A 50 -6.82 -0.42 -12.87
C PRO A 50 -5.36 -0.19 -13.31
N TRP A 51 -4.38 -0.52 -12.48
CA TRP A 51 -2.94 -0.42 -12.71
C TRP A 51 -2.19 -1.41 -11.84
N GLU A 52 -0.96 -1.76 -12.22
CA GLU A 52 -0.18 -2.76 -11.51
C GLU A 52 0.24 -2.26 -10.13
N ARG A 53 -0.46 -2.75 -9.12
CA ARG A 53 -0.28 -2.43 -7.72
C ARG A 53 1.14 -2.71 -7.22
N VAL A 54 1.69 -3.85 -7.61
CA VAL A 54 3.00 -4.35 -7.13
C VAL A 54 4.14 -3.41 -7.51
N GLU A 55 4.19 -2.98 -8.76
CA GLU A 55 5.26 -2.10 -9.24
C GLU A 55 5.24 -0.73 -8.55
N LEU A 56 4.04 -0.22 -8.25
CA LEU A 56 3.92 1.01 -7.50
C LEU A 56 4.34 0.84 -6.04
N VAL A 57 3.97 -0.28 -5.40
CA VAL A 57 4.43 -0.59 -4.02
C VAL A 57 5.95 -0.65 -3.98
N LYS A 58 6.60 -1.39 -4.89
CA LYS A 58 8.06 -1.44 -5.00
C LYS A 58 8.66 -0.03 -5.14
N ALA A 59 8.09 0.78 -6.04
CA ALA A 59 8.59 2.12 -6.30
C ALA A 59 8.46 3.06 -5.09
N VAL A 60 7.34 2.99 -4.37
CA VAL A 60 7.07 3.84 -3.20
C VAL A 60 7.98 3.49 -2.02
N PHE A 61 8.25 2.21 -1.79
CA PHE A 61 9.06 1.77 -0.65
C PHE A 61 10.56 1.68 -0.94
N ARG A 62 10.98 1.78 -2.21
CA ARG A 62 12.39 1.66 -2.64
C ARG A 62 13.34 2.62 -1.94
N ASP A 63 12.90 3.86 -1.72
CA ASP A 63 13.72 4.94 -1.18
C ASP A 63 13.61 5.05 0.37
N ILE A 64 12.95 4.10 1.04
CA ILE A 64 12.85 4.03 2.49
C ILE A 64 13.94 3.10 3.01
N GLU A 65 14.89 3.65 3.77
CA GLU A 65 15.98 2.87 4.35
C GLU A 65 15.46 1.67 5.14
N LYS A 66 16.24 0.61 5.18
CA LYS A 66 15.94 -0.65 5.88
C LYS A 66 14.67 -1.36 5.39
N THR A 67 14.09 -0.95 4.27
CA THR A 67 12.84 -1.50 3.75
C THR A 67 13.10 -2.35 2.52
N ILE A 68 12.45 -3.52 2.47
CA ILE A 68 12.37 -4.35 1.27
C ILE A 68 10.91 -4.68 0.98
N VAL A 69 10.57 -4.90 -0.28
CA VAL A 69 9.28 -5.43 -0.71
C VAL A 69 9.45 -6.90 -1.04
N ASP A 70 8.68 -7.74 -0.37
CA ASP A 70 8.70 -9.19 -0.51
C ASP A 70 7.40 -9.65 -1.17
N LEU A 71 7.49 -10.35 -2.29
CA LEU A 71 6.35 -10.76 -3.10
C LEU A 71 5.87 -12.19 -2.82
N ARG A 72 6.37 -12.85 -1.76
CA ARG A 72 6.07 -14.26 -1.46
C ARG A 72 4.57 -14.60 -1.45
N GLU A 73 3.69 -13.66 -1.02
CA GLU A 73 2.25 -13.90 -1.04
C GLU A 73 1.66 -13.83 -2.45
N ILE A 74 2.19 -12.94 -3.29
CA ILE A 74 1.83 -12.83 -4.71
C ILE A 74 2.31 -14.10 -5.46
N GLU A 75 3.55 -14.51 -5.25
CA GLU A 75 4.19 -15.65 -5.91
C GLU A 75 3.55 -16.98 -5.48
N ARG A 76 3.18 -17.10 -4.21
CA ARG A 76 2.45 -18.26 -3.68
C ARG A 76 1.05 -18.38 -4.28
N GLY A 77 0.42 -17.26 -4.62
CA GLY A 77 -0.96 -17.22 -5.10
C GLY A 77 -1.99 -17.52 -4.01
N GLY A 78 -3.27 -17.55 -4.42
CA GLY A 78 -4.38 -17.86 -3.52
C GLY A 78 -4.60 -16.81 -2.42
N THR A 79 -5.28 -17.23 -1.34
CA THR A 79 -5.57 -16.35 -0.20
C THR A 79 -4.34 -16.13 0.67
N SER A 80 -4.05 -14.89 0.98
CA SER A 80 -2.92 -14.46 1.81
C SER A 80 -3.27 -14.56 3.30
N TYR A 81 -2.76 -15.56 3.97
CA TYR A 81 -2.85 -15.68 5.43
C TYR A 81 -1.53 -15.29 6.08
N ALA A 82 -1.57 -14.36 7.03
CA ALA A 82 -0.40 -13.84 7.72
C ALA A 82 0.42 -14.95 8.42
N ILE A 83 -0.26 -15.96 8.99
CA ILE A 83 0.42 -17.08 9.67
C ILE A 83 1.36 -17.83 8.73
N ASP A 84 0.93 -18.10 7.49
CA ASP A 84 1.75 -18.85 6.54
C ASP A 84 3.01 -18.07 6.14
N THR A 85 2.89 -16.75 6.06
CA THR A 85 4.00 -15.84 5.80
C THR A 85 4.95 -15.71 7.00
N VAL A 86 4.40 -15.57 8.20
CA VAL A 86 5.22 -15.44 9.43
C VAL A 86 6.01 -16.73 9.70
N ARG A 87 5.41 -17.91 9.52
CA ARG A 87 6.11 -19.21 9.65
C ARG A 87 7.34 -19.29 8.74
N GLN A 88 7.20 -18.87 7.49
CA GLN A 88 8.33 -18.85 6.54
C GLN A 88 9.44 -17.89 7.00
N ILE A 89 9.06 -16.67 7.40
CA ILE A 89 10.04 -15.66 7.82
C ILE A 89 10.77 -16.09 9.11
N VAL A 90 10.08 -16.72 10.06
CA VAL A 90 10.70 -17.30 11.27
C VAL A 90 11.74 -18.35 10.89
N ALA A 91 11.41 -19.25 9.98
CA ALA A 91 12.31 -20.30 9.53
C ALA A 91 13.56 -19.74 8.81
N GLU A 92 13.38 -18.68 8.04
CA GLU A 92 14.46 -17.99 7.31
C GLU A 92 15.36 -17.13 8.22
N ASN A 93 14.86 -16.72 9.40
CA ASN A 93 15.54 -15.79 10.30
C ASN A 93 15.55 -16.32 11.74
N PRO A 94 16.22 -17.44 12.03
CA PRO A 94 16.23 -18.03 13.36
C PRO A 94 16.81 -17.05 14.40
N GLY A 95 16.11 -16.87 15.52
CA GLY A 95 16.49 -15.96 16.59
C GLY A 95 16.19 -14.47 16.33
N ALA A 96 15.53 -14.13 15.25
CA ALA A 96 15.07 -12.76 15.02
C ALA A 96 13.83 -12.44 15.88
N GLU A 97 13.77 -11.21 16.35
CA GLU A 97 12.60 -10.63 17.02
C GLU A 97 11.67 -10.03 15.95
N LEU A 98 10.46 -10.59 15.82
CA LEU A 98 9.52 -10.20 14.77
C LEU A 98 8.44 -9.28 15.30
N TYR A 99 8.15 -8.22 14.56
CA TYR A 99 7.06 -7.27 14.82
C TYR A 99 6.11 -7.24 13.64
N PHE A 100 4.83 -7.55 13.87
CA PHE A 100 3.79 -7.41 12.83
C PHE A 100 3.16 -6.03 12.93
N VAL A 101 3.42 -5.21 11.92
CA VAL A 101 2.97 -3.80 11.82
C VAL A 101 1.60 -3.74 11.16
N ILE A 102 0.62 -3.15 11.85
CA ILE A 102 -0.76 -3.00 11.37
C ILE A 102 -1.27 -1.56 11.58
N GLY A 103 -2.28 -1.17 10.81
CA GLY A 103 -3.08 0.00 11.15
C GLY A 103 -4.03 -0.28 12.32
N GLU A 104 -4.36 0.72 13.11
CA GLU A 104 -5.30 0.58 14.26
C GLU A 104 -6.65 -0.01 13.85
N ASP A 105 -7.12 0.29 12.64
CA ASP A 105 -8.37 -0.27 12.09
C ASP A 105 -8.36 -1.79 11.93
N SER A 106 -7.19 -2.41 11.92
CA SER A 106 -7.04 -3.86 11.82
C SER A 106 -7.09 -4.56 13.19
N VAL A 107 -6.96 -3.81 14.29
CA VAL A 107 -6.87 -4.38 15.64
C VAL A 107 -8.15 -5.14 16.03
N GLU A 108 -9.31 -4.56 15.77
CA GLU A 108 -10.61 -5.22 16.06
C GLU A 108 -10.81 -6.51 15.25
N GLY A 109 -10.17 -6.59 14.07
CA GLY A 109 -10.23 -7.75 13.19
C GLY A 109 -9.28 -8.88 13.56
N LEU A 110 -8.28 -8.63 14.41
CA LEU A 110 -7.25 -9.62 14.76
C LEU A 110 -7.79 -10.97 15.26
N PRO A 111 -8.84 -11.03 16.11
CA PRO A 111 -9.38 -12.31 16.57
C PRO A 111 -9.88 -13.23 15.45
N ARG A 112 -10.15 -12.69 14.26
CA ARG A 112 -10.61 -13.45 13.08
C ARG A 112 -9.47 -13.92 12.18
N TRP A 113 -8.23 -13.56 12.52
CA TRP A 113 -7.08 -14.00 11.72
C TRP A 113 -6.81 -15.49 11.93
N LYS A 114 -6.50 -16.18 10.84
CA LYS A 114 -6.16 -17.60 10.88
C LYS A 114 -4.99 -17.83 11.86
N ASP A 115 -5.14 -18.78 12.76
CA ASP A 115 -4.15 -19.20 13.75
C ASP A 115 -3.57 -18.03 14.57
N ILE A 116 -4.43 -17.08 14.99
CA ILE A 116 -4.01 -15.85 15.69
C ILE A 116 -3.22 -16.12 16.97
N GLU A 117 -3.55 -17.16 17.72
CA GLU A 117 -2.83 -17.48 18.96
C GLU A 117 -1.41 -17.98 18.70
N GLU A 118 -1.18 -18.62 17.58
CA GLU A 118 0.16 -18.97 17.12
C GLU A 118 0.90 -17.72 16.62
N LEU A 119 0.25 -16.86 15.84
CA LEU A 119 0.83 -15.59 15.40
C LEU A 119 1.35 -14.75 16.57
N LYS A 120 0.58 -14.65 17.67
CA LYS A 120 0.97 -13.92 18.88
C LYS A 120 2.19 -14.52 19.58
N LYS A 121 2.46 -15.81 19.39
CA LYS A 121 3.69 -16.47 19.91
C LYS A 121 4.89 -16.22 19.02
N LEU A 122 4.68 -16.07 17.72
CA LEU A 122 5.74 -15.92 16.72
C LEU A 122 6.18 -14.47 16.52
N CYS A 123 5.28 -13.49 16.74
CA CYS A 123 5.59 -12.07 16.54
C CYS A 123 4.79 -11.17 17.49
N THR A 124 5.33 -9.99 17.75
CA THR A 124 4.66 -8.92 18.52
C THR A 124 3.88 -8.02 17.56
N PHE A 125 2.57 -7.85 17.80
CA PHE A 125 1.77 -6.91 17.02
C PHE A 125 2.01 -5.48 17.48
N LYS A 126 2.20 -4.57 16.52
CA LYS A 126 2.29 -3.11 16.75
C LYS A 126 1.34 -2.39 15.83
N SER A 127 0.39 -1.67 16.44
CA SER A 127 -0.58 -0.85 15.72
C SER A 127 -0.13 0.60 15.62
N TYR A 128 -0.48 1.23 14.51
CA TYR A 128 -0.22 2.64 14.25
C TYR A 128 -1.49 3.36 13.84
N PRO A 129 -1.70 4.59 14.34
CA PRO A 129 -2.87 5.38 13.99
C PRO A 129 -2.90 5.66 12.48
N ARG A 130 -4.12 5.64 11.93
CA ARG A 130 -4.35 6.03 10.54
C ARG A 130 -4.10 7.51 10.33
N THR A 131 -3.61 7.84 9.15
CA THR A 131 -3.72 9.18 8.59
C THR A 131 -5.13 9.37 7.98
N PRO A 132 -5.56 10.61 7.68
CA PRO A 132 -6.82 10.86 6.96
C PRO A 132 -6.92 10.12 5.63
N GLU A 133 -5.79 9.83 4.98
CA GLU A 133 -5.76 9.05 3.75
C GLU A 133 -5.98 7.56 4.00
N SER A 134 -6.89 6.96 3.23
CA SER A 134 -7.08 5.51 3.22
C SER A 134 -7.34 4.99 1.81
N SER A 135 -6.84 3.79 1.51
CA SER A 135 -7.11 3.13 0.23
C SER A 135 -8.61 3.00 -0.05
N THR A 136 -9.42 2.72 0.99
CA THR A 136 -10.88 2.61 0.88
C THR A 136 -11.52 3.95 0.49
N ALA A 137 -11.10 5.06 1.11
CA ALA A 137 -11.60 6.39 0.76
C ALA A 137 -11.24 6.78 -0.68
N ILE A 138 -10.00 6.48 -1.11
CA ILE A 138 -9.55 6.73 -2.48
C ILE A 138 -10.38 5.94 -3.49
N ARG A 139 -10.60 4.64 -3.25
CA ARG A 139 -11.41 3.81 -4.15
C ARG A 139 -12.85 4.26 -4.21
N LYS A 140 -13.45 4.57 -3.04
CA LYS A 140 -14.82 5.09 -2.98
C LYS A 140 -14.95 6.39 -3.75
N LEU A 141 -14.02 7.32 -3.59
CA LEU A 141 -14.01 8.58 -4.35
C LEU A 141 -13.96 8.33 -5.87
N PHE A 142 -13.15 7.36 -6.32
CA PHE A 142 -13.05 6.99 -7.74
C PHE A 142 -14.32 6.33 -8.25
N GLU A 143 -14.89 5.41 -7.48
CA GLU A 143 -16.14 4.70 -7.81
C GLU A 143 -17.32 5.67 -7.89
N ASP A 144 -17.51 6.51 -6.87
CA ASP A 144 -18.58 7.50 -6.80
C ASP A 144 -18.50 8.52 -7.97
N ALA A 145 -17.30 8.85 -8.43
CA ALA A 145 -17.07 9.76 -9.54
C ALA A 145 -16.98 9.07 -10.92
N GLY A 146 -17.11 7.75 -10.97
CA GLY A 146 -17.02 6.97 -12.22
C GLY A 146 -15.65 7.05 -12.90
N VAL A 147 -14.56 7.25 -12.14
CA VAL A 147 -13.21 7.45 -12.67
C VAL A 147 -12.72 6.24 -13.44
N VAL A 148 -12.23 6.48 -14.65
CA VAL A 148 -11.58 5.47 -15.50
C VAL A 148 -10.15 5.89 -15.87
N LEU A 149 -9.38 4.97 -16.40
CA LEU A 149 -8.10 5.33 -17.03
C LEU A 149 -8.34 6.10 -18.33
N ASN A 150 -7.36 6.94 -18.70
CA ASN A 150 -7.34 7.56 -20.00
C ASN A 150 -7.47 6.46 -21.09
N PRO A 151 -8.36 6.63 -22.10
CA PRO A 151 -8.52 5.66 -23.18
C PRO A 151 -7.27 5.52 -24.07
N ASP A 152 -6.35 6.49 -24.04
CA ASP A 152 -5.06 6.40 -24.73
C ASP A 152 -4.04 5.59 -23.89
N GLU A 153 -3.88 4.32 -24.24
CA GLU A 153 -2.95 3.41 -23.56
C GLU A 153 -1.48 3.89 -23.56
N LYS A 154 -1.08 4.65 -24.58
CA LYS A 154 0.28 5.20 -24.66
C LYS A 154 0.50 6.24 -23.57
N ILE A 155 -0.49 7.10 -23.35
CA ILE A 155 -0.46 8.09 -22.27
C ILE A 155 -0.44 7.37 -20.92
N VAL A 156 -1.33 6.39 -20.72
CA VAL A 156 -1.39 5.60 -19.48
C VAL A 156 -0.02 4.98 -19.19
N LYS A 157 0.59 4.33 -20.18
CA LYS A 157 1.92 3.72 -20.01
C LYS A 157 2.98 4.74 -19.61
N VAL A 158 3.09 5.85 -20.32
CA VAL A 158 4.10 6.90 -20.04
C VAL A 158 3.93 7.48 -18.64
N VAL A 159 2.69 7.77 -18.23
CA VAL A 159 2.42 8.35 -16.91
C VAL A 159 2.68 7.33 -15.80
N ARG A 160 2.31 6.05 -15.98
CA ARG A 160 2.62 4.96 -15.03
C ARG A 160 4.11 4.79 -14.85
N ASP A 161 4.88 4.72 -15.94
CA ASP A 161 6.34 4.63 -15.89
C ASP A 161 6.93 5.84 -15.15
N GLY A 162 6.34 7.01 -15.34
CA GLY A 162 6.69 8.23 -14.61
C GLY A 162 6.41 8.15 -13.11
N LEU A 163 5.24 7.62 -12.71
CA LEU A 163 4.89 7.38 -11.30
C LEU A 163 5.86 6.41 -10.63
N ILE A 164 6.20 5.31 -11.32
CA ILE A 164 7.16 4.32 -10.83
C ILE A 164 8.54 4.98 -10.63
N ARG A 165 9.03 5.73 -11.62
CA ARG A 165 10.31 6.44 -11.49
C ARG A 165 10.33 7.43 -10.33
N LYS A 166 9.21 8.13 -10.08
CA LYS A 166 9.10 9.16 -9.02
C LYS A 166 8.63 8.61 -7.66
N GLY A 167 8.47 7.30 -7.51
CA GLY A 167 8.06 6.68 -6.24
C GLY A 167 6.63 7.03 -5.84
N GLY A 168 5.70 7.05 -6.78
CA GLY A 168 4.28 7.32 -6.55
C GLY A 168 3.88 8.79 -6.70
N TYR A 169 4.83 9.72 -6.88
CA TYR A 169 4.52 11.13 -7.10
C TYR A 169 4.20 11.44 -8.56
N CYS A 170 3.28 12.38 -8.77
CA CYS A 170 2.84 12.81 -10.10
C CYS A 170 4.03 13.17 -11.00
N PRO A 171 4.19 12.55 -12.17
CA PRO A 171 5.34 12.80 -13.04
C PRO A 171 5.34 14.22 -13.64
N CYS A 172 4.17 14.86 -13.72
CA CYS A 172 4.02 16.22 -14.27
C CYS A 172 4.34 17.34 -13.27
N ARG A 173 4.70 16.99 -12.04
CA ARG A 173 5.09 17.97 -10.99
C ARG A 173 6.54 17.75 -10.61
N LEU A 174 7.35 18.81 -10.53
CA LEU A 174 8.78 18.71 -10.21
C LEU A 174 9.05 18.24 -8.78
N PRO A 175 8.51 18.88 -7.72
CA PRO A 175 8.79 18.49 -6.34
C PRO A 175 8.05 17.21 -5.94
N LYS A 176 8.63 16.47 -4.99
CA LYS A 176 7.98 15.34 -4.32
C LYS A 176 7.22 15.83 -3.07
N ASN A 177 6.31 16.79 -3.24
CA ASN A 177 5.47 17.25 -2.14
C ASN A 177 4.30 16.27 -1.90
N PRO A 178 3.84 16.12 -0.66
CA PRO A 178 2.73 15.23 -0.32
C PRO A 178 1.48 15.41 -1.17
N GLU A 179 1.11 16.66 -1.49
CA GLU A 179 -0.03 17.02 -2.33
C GLU A 179 0.03 16.47 -3.77
N PHE A 180 1.24 16.11 -4.24
CA PHE A 180 1.45 15.53 -5.57
C PHE A 180 1.57 14.03 -5.58
N PHE A 181 1.37 13.37 -4.44
CA PHE A 181 1.31 11.90 -4.43
C PHE A 181 0.03 11.42 -5.15
N CYS A 182 0.15 10.41 -6.00
CA CYS A 182 -0.95 9.97 -6.86
C CYS A 182 -1.97 9.07 -6.10
N PRO A 183 -3.29 9.33 -6.18
CA PRO A 183 -3.92 10.47 -6.85
C PRO A 183 -3.67 11.76 -6.07
N CYS A 184 -3.26 12.82 -6.78
CA CYS A 184 -2.88 14.09 -6.17
C CYS A 184 -4.09 14.85 -5.59
N ASP A 185 -3.82 15.76 -4.65
CA ASP A 185 -4.88 16.51 -3.98
C ASP A 185 -5.70 17.39 -4.96
N GLU A 186 -5.04 17.92 -6.00
CA GLU A 186 -5.73 18.64 -7.08
C GLU A 186 -6.82 17.77 -7.73
N PHE A 187 -6.48 16.54 -8.12
CA PHE A 187 -7.47 15.65 -8.75
C PHE A 187 -8.55 15.19 -7.78
N LYS A 188 -8.18 14.89 -6.53
CA LYS A 188 -9.17 14.57 -5.48
C LYS A 188 -10.16 15.72 -5.28
N GLY A 189 -9.68 16.97 -5.27
CA GLY A 189 -10.54 18.16 -5.22
C GLY A 189 -11.46 18.29 -6.43
N GLN A 190 -10.94 18.03 -7.63
CA GLN A 190 -11.74 18.02 -8.87
C GLN A 190 -12.83 16.92 -8.85
N LEU A 191 -12.53 15.74 -8.29
CA LEU A 191 -13.53 14.67 -8.17
C LEU A 191 -14.68 15.01 -7.23
N ALA A 192 -14.42 15.83 -6.21
CA ALA A 192 -15.43 16.31 -5.27
C ALA A 192 -16.37 17.34 -5.90
N ASP A 193 -15.99 17.98 -7.01
CA ASP A 193 -16.86 18.90 -7.76
C ASP A 193 -17.74 18.11 -8.74
N PRO A 194 -19.10 18.11 -8.59
CA PRO A 194 -19.99 17.44 -9.51
C PRO A 194 -19.95 17.97 -10.94
N ALA A 195 -19.57 19.25 -11.11
CA ALA A 195 -19.51 19.88 -12.42
C ALA A 195 -18.21 19.58 -13.18
N PHE A 196 -17.21 19.04 -12.50
CA PHE A 196 -15.94 18.69 -13.16
C PHE A 196 -16.11 17.42 -13.99
N HIS A 197 -15.77 17.50 -15.26
CA HIS A 197 -15.60 16.37 -16.19
C HIS A 197 -14.28 16.57 -16.93
N GLY A 198 -13.48 15.53 -17.03
CA GLY A 198 -12.21 15.63 -17.75
C GLY A 198 -11.06 14.84 -17.16
N LEU A 199 -9.89 15.10 -17.69
CA LEU A 199 -8.65 14.42 -17.32
C LEU A 199 -7.98 15.08 -16.12
N CYS A 200 -7.37 14.27 -15.24
CA CYS A 200 -6.44 14.80 -14.25
C CYS A 200 -5.22 15.46 -14.93
N HIS A 201 -4.49 16.29 -14.20
CA HIS A 201 -3.38 17.07 -14.75
C HIS A 201 -2.35 16.24 -15.54
N CYS A 202 -1.99 15.06 -15.06
CA CYS A 202 -1.06 14.16 -15.77
C CYS A 202 -1.73 13.28 -16.82
N ARG A 203 -3.04 13.41 -17.02
CA ARG A 203 -3.84 12.69 -17.98
C ARG A 203 -3.92 11.17 -17.78
N LEU A 204 -3.64 10.67 -16.56
CA LEU A 204 -3.77 9.25 -16.24
C LEU A 204 -5.24 8.84 -16.09
N TYR A 205 -5.99 9.66 -15.36
CA TYR A 205 -7.39 9.39 -15.00
C TYR A 205 -8.34 10.35 -15.70
N LEU A 206 -9.52 9.84 -16.04
CA LEU A 206 -10.63 10.56 -16.63
C LEU A 206 -11.86 10.42 -15.74
N LYS A 207 -12.51 11.54 -15.37
CA LYS A 207 -13.89 11.58 -14.89
C LYS A 207 -14.78 11.86 -16.10
N PRO A 208 -15.65 10.91 -16.49
CA PRO A 208 -16.52 11.04 -17.66
C PRO A 208 -17.51 12.21 -17.56
#